data_8345a4a8d170720386b48faa18182e79
#
_entry.id   8345a4a8d170720386b48faa18182e79
#
_cell.length_a   1.000
_cell.length_b   1.000
_cell.length_c   1.000
_cell.angle_alpha   90.00
_cell.angle_beta   90.00
_cell.angle_gamma   90.00
#
_symmetry.space_group_name_H-M   'P 1'
#
loop_
_entity.id
_entity.type
_entity.pdbx_description
1 polymer ?
#
loop_
_entity_poly.entity_id
_entity_poly.type
_entity_poly.pdbx_seq_one_letter_code
_entity_poly.pdbx_strand_id
1 'polypeptide(L)'
;GTFEYSNIIEVDINLPKTFALLNCFPNPFNPSTKIIYEIPKQSNVLLIVYDVLGNEVSTLVNEMKSAGSYQIVFDASELSNGVYFFRLQADNFIETKKMILMK
;
A
#
# COMPACT_ATOMS: atom_id res chain seq x y z
N GLY A 1 -4.51 -16.43 36.27
CA GLY A 1 -3.68 -16.28 35.51
C GLY A 1 -3.63 -16.81 34.13
N THR A 2 -4.52 -17.67 33.71
CA THR A 2 -4.42 -18.24 32.37
C THR A 2 -4.83 -17.26 31.28
N PHE A 3 -5.39 -16.15 31.66
CA PHE A 3 -5.92 -15.20 30.69
C PHE A 3 -4.85 -14.39 29.98
N GLU A 4 -3.72 -14.23 30.63
CA GLU A 4 -2.68 -13.40 30.06
C GLU A 4 -2.14 -13.97 28.77
N TYR A 5 -2.12 -15.26 28.64
CA TYR A 5 -1.63 -15.86 27.42
C TYR A 5 -2.47 -15.49 26.24
N SER A 6 -3.77 -15.46 26.43
CA SER A 6 -4.69 -15.18 25.34
C SER A 6 -4.44 -13.80 24.78
N ASN A 7 -4.16 -12.85 25.65
CA ASN A 7 -3.92 -11.48 25.20
C ASN A 7 -2.69 -11.39 24.32
N ILE A 8 -1.65 -12.10 24.68
CA ILE A 8 -0.42 -12.07 23.88
C ILE A 8 -0.66 -12.70 22.54
N ILE A 9 -1.39 -13.79 22.49
CA ILE A 9 -1.70 -14.47 21.24
C ILE A 9 -2.53 -13.58 20.34
N GLU A 10 -3.46 -12.85 20.90
CA GLU A 10 -4.32 -11.96 20.13
C GLU A 10 -3.51 -10.87 19.46
N VAL A 11 -2.52 -10.32 20.13
CA VAL A 11 -1.66 -9.30 19.55
C VAL A 11 -0.94 -9.85 18.33
N ASP A 12 -0.41 -11.06 18.43
CA ASP A 12 0.30 -11.68 17.32
C ASP A 12 -0.63 -11.96 16.15
N ILE A 13 -1.87 -12.34 16.44
CA ILE A 13 -2.86 -12.66 15.41
C ILE A 13 -3.21 -11.43 14.60
N ASN A 14 -3.15 -10.24 15.21
CA ASN A 14 -3.53 -9.00 14.54
C ASN A 14 -2.49 -8.50 13.54
N LEU A 15 -1.29 -9.07 13.52
CA LEU A 15 -0.28 -8.67 12.57
C LEU A 15 -0.41 -9.45 11.27
N PRO A 16 -0.13 -8.81 10.13
CA PRO A 16 -0.13 -9.52 8.86
C PRO A 16 0.90 -10.64 8.86
N LYS A 17 0.61 -11.70 8.12
CA LYS A 17 1.52 -12.84 8.02
C LYS A 17 2.28 -12.87 6.72
N THR A 18 1.86 -12.06 5.74
CA THR A 18 2.51 -12.00 4.44
C THR A 18 2.54 -10.55 3.98
N PHE A 19 3.42 -10.28 3.03
CA PHE A 19 3.36 -9.01 2.30
C PHE A 19 2.14 -9.02 1.41
N ALA A 20 1.48 -7.87 1.30
CA ALA A 20 0.30 -7.75 0.44
C ALA A 20 0.15 -6.31 -0.04
N LEU A 21 -0.25 -6.17 -1.29
CA LEU A 21 -0.68 -4.90 -1.85
C LEU A 21 -2.12 -5.10 -2.29
N LEU A 22 -3.03 -4.34 -1.68
CA LEU A 22 -4.45 -4.49 -1.97
C LEU A 22 -4.88 -3.53 -3.06
N ASN A 23 -6.06 -3.78 -3.64
CA ASN A 23 -6.60 -2.88 -4.64
C ASN A 23 -6.92 -1.54 -4.00
N CYS A 24 -6.68 -0.46 -4.73
CA CYS A 24 -7.05 0.85 -4.24
C CYS A 24 -8.56 1.04 -4.31
N PHE A 25 -9.06 1.93 -3.49
CA PHE A 25 -10.50 2.19 -3.45
C PHE A 25 -10.72 3.68 -3.17
N PRO A 26 -11.57 4.34 -3.93
CA PRO A 26 -12.31 3.86 -5.10
C PRO A 26 -11.40 3.69 -6.32
N ASN A 27 -11.83 2.86 -7.28
CA ASN A 27 -11.13 2.66 -8.54
C ASN A 27 -12.18 2.28 -9.59
N PRO A 28 -12.50 3.12 -10.57
CA PRO A 28 -11.86 4.41 -10.88
C PRO A 28 -12.02 5.44 -9.76
N PHE A 29 -11.12 6.41 -9.72
CA PHE A 29 -11.11 7.39 -8.63
C PHE A 29 -11.14 8.82 -9.16
N ASN A 30 -11.57 9.77 -8.31
CA ASN A 30 -11.78 11.16 -8.71
C ASN A 30 -11.69 12.07 -7.49
N PRO A 31 -10.62 12.80 -7.29
CA PRO A 31 -9.27 12.54 -7.78
C PRO A 31 -8.44 11.78 -6.76
N SER A 32 -9.04 11.30 -5.66
CA SER A 32 -8.33 10.65 -4.58
C SER A 32 -8.72 9.20 -4.45
N THR A 33 -7.78 8.39 -4.01
CA THR A 33 -8.01 6.98 -3.72
C THR A 33 -7.16 6.58 -2.53
N LYS A 34 -7.50 5.46 -1.91
CA LYS A 34 -6.75 4.91 -0.80
C LYS A 34 -6.04 3.65 -1.25
N ILE A 35 -4.77 3.57 -0.91
CA ILE A 35 -3.96 2.40 -1.20
C ILE A 35 -3.62 1.75 0.13
N ILE A 36 -3.86 0.44 0.23
CA ILE A 36 -3.64 -0.31 1.47
C ILE A 36 -2.58 -1.35 1.19
N TYR A 37 -1.62 -1.48 2.10
CA TYR A 37 -0.61 -2.52 2.01
C TYR A 37 -0.32 -3.09 3.39
N GLU A 38 0.24 -4.29 3.40
CA GLU A 38 0.55 -5.01 4.63
C GLU A 38 1.96 -5.55 4.57
N ILE A 39 2.66 -5.46 5.69
CA ILE A 39 4.00 -6.04 5.81
C ILE A 39 4.06 -6.89 7.08
N PRO A 40 4.65 -8.10 7.00
CA PRO A 40 4.67 -9.02 8.14
C PRO A 40 5.80 -8.77 9.11
N LYS A 41 6.80 -7.97 8.71
CA LYS A 41 7.96 -7.68 9.54
C LYS A 41 8.50 -6.33 9.15
N GLN A 42 9.34 -5.76 10.00
CA GLN A 42 9.97 -4.47 9.73
C GLN A 42 10.71 -4.54 8.39
N SER A 43 10.42 -3.61 7.50
CA SER A 43 10.96 -3.61 6.15
C SER A 43 11.09 -2.19 5.63
N ASN A 44 12.02 -1.99 4.72
CA ASN A 44 12.10 -0.74 3.99
C ASN A 44 11.05 -0.79 2.89
N VAL A 45 10.11 0.16 2.91
CA VAL A 45 8.95 0.16 2.02
C VAL A 45 9.10 1.27 0.99
N LEU A 46 8.87 0.91 -0.27
CA LEU A 46 8.88 1.85 -1.38
C LEU A 46 7.57 1.67 -2.14
N LEU A 47 6.76 2.72 -2.18
CA LEU A 47 5.48 2.71 -2.89
C LEU A 47 5.49 3.86 -3.89
N ILE A 48 5.44 3.53 -5.17
CA ILE A 48 5.61 4.49 -6.25
C ILE A 48 4.46 4.38 -7.23
N VAL A 49 4.02 5.53 -7.75
CA VAL A 49 3.00 5.60 -8.80
C VAL A 49 3.70 5.90 -10.13
N TYR A 50 3.28 5.17 -11.17
CA TYR A 50 3.81 5.29 -12.53
C TYR A 50 2.69 5.60 -13.50
N ASP A 51 3.03 6.27 -14.60
CA ASP A 51 2.09 6.44 -15.71
C ASP A 51 2.21 5.25 -16.67
N VAL A 52 1.45 5.30 -17.79
CA VAL A 52 1.44 4.19 -18.75
C VAL A 52 2.76 4.01 -19.48
N LEU A 53 3.60 5.03 -19.49
CA LEU A 53 4.91 4.95 -20.14
C LEU A 53 5.99 4.44 -19.19
N GLY A 54 5.63 4.19 -17.93
CA GLY A 54 6.58 3.71 -16.94
C GLY A 54 7.33 4.81 -16.22
N ASN A 55 6.94 6.06 -16.41
CA ASN A 55 7.58 7.18 -15.72
C ASN A 55 7.04 7.28 -14.31
N GLU A 56 7.92 7.55 -13.34
CA GLU A 56 7.48 7.80 -11.96
C GLU A 56 6.78 9.14 -11.90
N VAL A 57 5.56 9.14 -11.37
CA VAL A 57 4.82 10.38 -11.18
C VAL A 57 4.73 10.79 -9.72
N SER A 58 4.90 9.84 -8.79
CA SER A 58 4.87 10.16 -7.36
C SER A 58 5.48 9.04 -6.54
N THR A 59 6.22 9.39 -5.50
CA THR A 59 6.71 8.44 -4.51
C THR A 59 5.89 8.66 -3.25
N LEU A 60 5.07 7.68 -2.89
CA LEU A 60 4.14 7.82 -1.77
C LEU A 60 4.76 7.41 -0.45
N VAL A 61 5.60 6.38 -0.46
CA VAL A 61 6.28 5.89 0.74
C VAL A 61 7.69 5.51 0.36
N ASN A 62 8.66 5.92 1.17
CA ASN A 62 10.05 5.54 0.99
C ASN A 62 10.71 5.62 2.35
N GLU A 63 10.42 4.63 3.20
CA GLU A 63 10.96 4.63 4.55
C GLU A 63 10.81 3.26 5.19
N MET A 64 11.49 3.07 6.29
CA MET A 64 11.38 1.86 7.10
C MET A 64 10.05 1.86 7.83
N LYS A 65 9.34 0.74 7.79
CA LYS A 65 8.05 0.57 8.46
C LYS A 65 8.07 -0.68 9.32
N SER A 66 7.41 -0.61 10.46
CA SER A 66 7.21 -1.78 11.32
C SER A 66 6.16 -2.70 10.71
N ALA A 67 6.14 -3.96 11.16
CA ALA A 67 5.08 -4.88 10.75
C ALA A 67 3.72 -4.26 11.01
N GLY A 68 2.79 -4.41 10.06
CA GLY A 68 1.47 -3.86 10.22
C GLY A 68 0.75 -3.65 8.90
N SER A 69 -0.45 -3.10 9.00
CA SER A 69 -1.28 -2.74 7.86
C SER A 69 -1.31 -1.22 7.76
N TYR A 70 -1.11 -0.70 6.55
CA TYR A 70 -0.98 0.72 6.32
C TYR A 70 -1.92 1.18 5.22
N GLN A 71 -2.34 2.42 5.35
CA GLN A 71 -3.24 3.03 4.38
C GLN A 71 -2.67 4.39 4.02
N ILE A 72 -2.63 4.69 2.73
CA ILE A 72 -2.16 5.98 2.27
C ILE A 72 -3.14 6.53 1.25
N VAL A 73 -3.41 7.84 1.33
CA VAL A 73 -4.29 8.52 0.39
C VAL A 73 -3.44 9.09 -0.73
N PHE A 74 -3.84 8.80 -1.97
CA PHE A 74 -3.19 9.36 -3.15
C PHE A 74 -4.13 10.37 -3.78
N ASP A 75 -3.69 11.62 -3.85
CA ASP A 75 -4.44 12.72 -4.44
C ASP A 75 -3.83 13.03 -5.81
N ALA A 76 -4.58 12.75 -6.86
CA ALA A 76 -4.12 12.92 -8.23
C ALA A 76 -4.73 14.14 -8.90
N SER A 77 -5.10 15.16 -8.13
CA SER A 77 -5.75 16.34 -8.68
C SER A 77 -4.90 17.06 -9.73
N GLU A 78 -3.57 16.91 -9.66
CA GLU A 78 -2.65 17.52 -10.61
C GLU A 78 -2.37 16.66 -11.84
N LEU A 79 -2.90 15.46 -11.89
CA LEU A 79 -2.64 14.52 -12.97
C LEU A 79 -3.76 14.51 -13.99
N SER A 80 -3.44 14.08 -15.20
CA SER A 80 -4.43 13.91 -16.27
C SER A 80 -5.21 12.62 -16.08
N ASN A 81 -6.45 12.59 -16.58
CA ASN A 81 -7.23 11.36 -16.60
C ASN A 81 -6.47 10.27 -17.35
N GLY A 82 -6.60 9.05 -16.89
CA GLY A 82 -5.96 7.93 -17.55
C GLY A 82 -5.62 6.82 -16.60
N VAL A 83 -4.81 5.90 -17.11
CA VAL A 83 -4.38 4.72 -16.37
C VAL A 83 -3.05 4.98 -15.70
N TYR A 84 -2.96 4.57 -14.45
CA TYR A 84 -1.75 4.65 -13.64
C TYR A 84 -1.51 3.31 -12.97
N PHE A 85 -0.27 3.11 -12.55
CA PHE A 85 0.12 1.89 -11.83
C PHE A 85 0.74 2.29 -10.51
N PHE A 86 0.51 1.48 -9.49
CA PHE A 86 1.19 1.69 -8.21
C PHE A 86 1.91 0.39 -7.84
N ARG A 87 3.15 0.53 -7.42
CA ARG A 87 4.02 -0.62 -7.12
C ARG A 87 4.55 -0.53 -5.71
N LEU A 88 4.39 -1.62 -4.98
CA LEU A 88 4.93 -1.79 -3.64
C LEU A 88 6.16 -2.67 -3.72
N GLN A 89 7.24 -2.19 -3.12
CA GLN A 89 8.47 -2.96 -2.98
C GLN A 89 8.87 -2.95 -1.51
N ALA A 90 9.03 -4.14 -0.94
CA ALA A 90 9.42 -4.30 0.46
C ALA A 90 10.18 -5.60 0.57
N ASP A 91 11.45 -5.55 1.00
CA ASP A 91 12.34 -6.71 0.97
C ASP A 91 12.37 -7.30 -0.43
N ASN A 92 12.02 -8.59 -0.56
CA ASN A 92 11.98 -9.27 -1.86
C ASN A 92 10.61 -9.24 -2.51
N PHE A 93 9.64 -8.61 -1.85
CA PHE A 93 8.28 -8.55 -2.36
C PHE A 93 8.13 -7.37 -3.31
N ILE A 94 7.58 -7.61 -4.49
CA ILE A 94 7.27 -6.57 -5.47
C ILE A 94 5.93 -6.91 -6.08
N GLU A 95 5.01 -5.96 -6.04
CA GLU A 95 3.71 -6.15 -6.69
C GLU A 95 3.25 -4.83 -7.28
N THR A 96 2.64 -4.88 -8.47
CA THR A 96 2.15 -3.72 -9.18
C THR A 96 0.67 -3.91 -9.47
N LYS A 97 -0.11 -2.85 -9.27
CA LYS A 97 -1.54 -2.87 -9.55
C LYS A 97 -1.92 -1.65 -10.38
N LYS A 98 -3.06 -1.76 -11.06
CA LYS A 98 -3.55 -0.72 -11.96
C LYS A 98 -4.64 0.08 -11.30
N MET A 99 -4.71 1.38 -11.61
CA MET A 99 -5.79 2.25 -11.17
C MET A 99 -6.14 3.20 -12.30
N ILE A 100 -7.36 3.72 -12.28
CA ILE A 100 -7.88 4.58 -13.33
C ILE A 100 -8.37 5.88 -12.70
N LEU A 101 -7.82 6.99 -13.20
CA LEU A 101 -8.20 8.33 -12.77
C LEU A 101 -9.25 8.88 -13.75
N MET A 102 -10.42 9.20 -13.22
CA MET A 102 -11.53 9.75 -14.00
C MET A 102 -12.11 10.94 -13.26
N LYS A 103 -11.55 12.10 -13.54
CA LYS A 103 -12.04 13.33 -12.93
C LYS A 103 -13.30 13.85 -13.57
#